data_99968bc7531b6bd8162148523dff8187
#
_entry.id   99968bc7531b6bd8162148523dff8187
#
_cell.length_a   1.000
_cell.length_b   1.000
_cell.length_c   1.000
_cell.angle_alpha   90.00
_cell.angle_beta   90.00
_cell.angle_gamma   90.00
#
_symmetry.space_group_name_H-M   'P 1'
#
loop_
_entity.id
_entity.type
_entity.pdbx_description
1 polymer ?
#
loop_
_entity_poly.entity_id
_entity_poly.type
_entity_poly.pdbx_seq_one_letter_code
_entity_poly.pdbx_strand_id
1 'polypeptide(L)'
;MSKKKAIVVILLIVLLAGSILAKKDPGKGFLGYLMSPLWRAESVLGEGLRDFLQKYLFLTSVKEENRLLKERILSLQQELAYFKEREALYERLEKIYKISERTKYPQVVAKIIYKGIDPYSEVMIIDKGSRDGIMPQMPILALAEGKGVGLVGQVVEVHRNWSKVILLTDPSFAVDVKVLRTQDRGIVRGKAEPLVSLEFLPLYSQAKEGDLVVTSGQDLLFPSGLLVGEIKKILKDPQGLFQRGEIQPYVDIYNLSYVVVLMKTPDLAM
;
A
#
# COMPACT_ATOMS: atom_id res chain seq x y z
N MET A 1 -36.91 33.46 51.21
CA MET A 1 -37.37 33.76 49.84
C MET A 1 -37.34 35.26 49.66
N SER A 2 -36.51 35.80 48.74
CA SER A 2 -36.31 37.26 48.58
C SER A 2 -37.64 37.92 48.21
N LYS A 3 -37.98 39.10 48.85
CA LYS A 3 -39.17 39.90 48.58
C LYS A 3 -39.43 40.14 47.08
N LYS A 4 -38.39 40.20 46.27
CA LYS A 4 -38.49 40.30 44.81
C LYS A 4 -39.09 39.04 44.14
N LYS A 5 -38.79 37.83 44.62
CA LYS A 5 -39.38 36.59 44.12
C LYS A 5 -40.86 36.44 44.46
N ALA A 6 -41.26 36.89 45.66
CA ALA A 6 -42.69 36.90 46.08
C ALA A 6 -43.53 37.86 45.23
N ILE A 7 -42.97 39.05 44.86
CA ILE A 7 -43.64 40.03 44.00
C ILE A 7 -43.85 39.46 42.61
N VAL A 8 -42.84 38.78 42.03
CA VAL A 8 -42.94 38.15 40.71
C VAL A 8 -43.99 37.02 40.70
N VAL A 9 -44.04 36.20 41.75
CA VAL A 9 -45.05 35.13 41.86
C VAL A 9 -46.47 35.69 42.02
N ILE A 10 -46.63 36.76 42.80
CA ILE A 10 -47.94 37.42 42.94
C ILE A 10 -48.38 38.06 41.61
N LEU A 11 -47.45 38.68 40.88
CA LEU A 11 -47.73 39.28 39.56
C LEU A 11 -48.13 38.21 38.55
N LEU A 12 -47.50 37.04 38.59
CA LEU A 12 -47.78 35.87 37.75
C LEU A 12 -49.14 35.26 38.06
N ILE A 13 -49.50 35.19 39.37
CA ILE A 13 -50.82 34.70 39.80
C ILE A 13 -51.92 35.67 39.41
N VAL A 14 -51.75 36.99 39.56
CA VAL A 14 -52.67 38.02 39.10
C VAL A 14 -52.86 38.00 37.58
N LEU A 15 -51.81 37.79 36.82
CA LEU A 15 -51.83 37.59 35.34
C LEU A 15 -52.63 36.34 34.97
N LEU A 16 -52.41 35.21 35.67
CA LEU A 16 -53.11 33.95 35.44
C LEU A 16 -54.56 34.02 35.80
N ALA A 17 -54.89 34.64 36.95
CA ALA A 17 -56.26 34.87 37.37
C ALA A 17 -57.01 35.84 36.44
N GLY A 18 -56.36 36.89 35.98
CA GLY A 18 -56.86 37.81 34.94
C GLY A 18 -57.21 37.15 33.64
N SER A 19 -56.32 36.22 33.20
CA SER A 19 -56.51 35.40 32.01
C SER A 19 -57.73 34.47 32.09
N ILE A 20 -57.95 33.86 33.25
CA ILE A 20 -59.12 32.95 33.50
C ILE A 20 -60.42 33.71 33.52
N LEU A 21 -60.46 34.91 34.14
CA LEU A 21 -61.64 35.78 34.20
C LEU A 21 -61.95 36.41 32.84
N ALA A 22 -61.00 36.78 32.06
CA ALA A 22 -61.18 37.34 30.69
C ALA A 22 -61.73 36.31 29.67
N LYS A 23 -61.65 35.00 29.98
CA LYS A 23 -62.17 33.92 29.13
C LYS A 23 -63.70 33.80 29.19
N LYS A 24 -64.33 34.48 30.15
CA LYS A 24 -65.80 34.37 30.39
C LYS A 24 -66.67 35.38 29.68
N ASP A 25 -66.10 36.60 29.32
CA ASP A 25 -66.77 37.61 28.48
C ASP A 25 -65.75 38.47 27.72
N PRO A 26 -65.46 38.21 26.47
CA PRO A 26 -64.40 38.88 25.79
C PRO A 26 -64.72 40.24 25.15
N GLY A 27 -65.88 40.82 25.50
CA GLY A 27 -66.43 41.95 24.69
C GLY A 27 -66.66 43.30 25.34
N LYS A 28 -66.60 43.46 26.65
CA LYS A 28 -67.01 44.74 27.27
C LYS A 28 -66.20 45.06 28.54
N GLY A 29 -65.14 45.89 28.35
CA GLY A 29 -64.46 46.51 29.49
C GLY A 29 -63.09 47.04 29.15
N PHE A 30 -62.65 48.16 29.77
CA PHE A 30 -61.35 48.80 29.74
C PHE A 30 -60.20 47.82 29.88
N LEU A 31 -60.35 46.69 30.57
CA LEU A 31 -59.43 45.61 30.73
C LEU A 31 -59.16 44.83 29.41
N GLY A 32 -60.14 44.70 28.53
CA GLY A 32 -59.94 44.02 27.22
C GLY A 32 -59.06 44.84 26.30
N TYR A 33 -59.06 46.16 26.39
CA TYR A 33 -58.22 47.01 25.61
C TYR A 33 -56.75 46.99 26.11
N LEU A 34 -56.53 46.87 27.39
CA LEU A 34 -55.21 46.78 28.01
C LEU A 34 -54.55 45.39 27.80
N MET A 35 -55.36 44.35 27.66
CA MET A 35 -54.86 42.97 27.49
C MET A 35 -54.71 42.52 26.03
N SER A 36 -55.29 43.31 25.07
CA SER A 36 -55.20 43.01 23.65
C SER A 36 -53.75 42.87 23.09
N PRO A 37 -52.76 43.68 23.52
CA PRO A 37 -51.39 43.50 23.08
C PRO A 37 -50.72 42.22 23.67
N LEU A 38 -51.11 41.76 24.89
CA LEU A 38 -50.60 40.54 25.45
C LEU A 38 -51.09 39.30 24.70
N TRP A 39 -52.35 39.26 24.28
CA TRP A 39 -52.90 38.17 23.50
C TRP A 39 -52.27 38.07 22.08
N ARG A 40 -51.92 39.21 21.49
CA ARG A 40 -51.18 39.21 20.23
C ARG A 40 -49.73 38.81 20.41
N ALA A 41 -49.11 39.12 21.55
CA ALA A 41 -47.76 38.69 21.87
C ALA A 41 -47.63 37.18 22.06
N GLU A 42 -48.69 36.53 22.63
CA GLU A 42 -48.71 35.08 22.87
C GLU A 42 -48.73 34.29 21.53
N SER A 43 -49.48 34.75 20.53
CA SER A 43 -49.51 34.10 19.21
C SER A 43 -48.19 34.28 18.43
N VAL A 44 -47.59 35.46 18.49
CA VAL A 44 -46.32 35.77 17.77
C VAL A 44 -45.13 35.07 18.44
N LEU A 45 -45.11 35.00 19.78
CA LEU A 45 -44.06 34.27 20.52
C LEU A 45 -44.18 32.76 20.33
N GLY A 46 -45.42 32.22 20.26
CA GLY A 46 -45.67 30.79 20.05
C GLY A 46 -45.19 30.29 18.66
N GLU A 47 -45.45 31.08 17.61
CA GLU A 47 -45.02 30.76 16.25
C GLU A 47 -43.50 30.89 16.10
N GLY A 48 -42.89 31.96 16.61
CA GLY A 48 -41.46 32.14 16.57
C GLY A 48 -40.65 31.07 17.33
N LEU A 49 -41.21 30.63 18.51
CA LEU A 49 -40.58 29.57 19.30
C LEU A 49 -40.69 28.20 18.61
N ARG A 50 -41.82 27.95 17.97
CA ARG A 50 -42.09 26.72 17.23
C ARG A 50 -41.18 26.61 15.99
N ASP A 51 -41.03 27.68 15.23
CA ASP A 51 -40.15 27.78 14.09
C ASP A 51 -38.66 27.63 14.49
N PHE A 52 -38.28 28.25 15.61
CA PHE A 52 -36.91 28.13 16.13
C PHE A 52 -36.62 26.69 16.60
N LEU A 53 -37.52 26.05 17.31
CA LEU A 53 -37.36 24.66 17.74
C LEU A 53 -37.34 23.70 16.56
N GLN A 54 -38.22 23.89 15.56
CA GLN A 54 -38.20 23.07 14.33
C GLN A 54 -36.88 23.22 13.55
N LYS A 55 -36.41 24.46 13.38
CA LYS A 55 -35.11 24.70 12.72
C LYS A 55 -33.93 24.10 13.51
N TYR A 56 -33.98 24.20 14.85
CA TYR A 56 -32.92 23.64 15.69
C TYR A 56 -32.89 22.10 15.64
N LEU A 57 -34.04 21.45 15.71
CA LEU A 57 -34.20 19.99 15.62
C LEU A 57 -33.82 19.51 14.21
N PHE A 58 -34.20 20.25 13.15
CA PHE A 58 -33.81 19.93 11.78
C PHE A 58 -32.30 20.07 11.58
N LEU A 59 -31.68 21.12 12.11
CA LEU A 59 -30.24 21.32 12.02
C LEU A 59 -29.43 20.22 12.75
N THR A 60 -29.95 19.74 13.90
CA THR A 60 -29.30 18.65 14.64
C THR A 60 -29.43 17.31 13.92
N SER A 61 -30.61 17.03 13.33
CA SER A 61 -30.80 15.80 12.53
C SER A 61 -29.94 15.78 11.26
N VAL A 62 -29.87 16.90 10.53
CA VAL A 62 -29.00 17.05 9.33
C VAL A 62 -27.51 16.90 9.71
N LYS A 63 -27.12 17.44 10.86
CA LYS A 63 -25.73 17.33 11.33
C LYS A 63 -25.36 15.87 11.67
N GLU A 64 -26.29 15.15 12.30
CA GLU A 64 -26.10 13.73 12.64
C GLU A 64 -26.09 12.86 11.37
N GLU A 65 -27.00 13.10 10.44
CA GLU A 65 -27.03 12.42 9.14
C GLU A 65 -25.73 12.67 8.36
N ASN A 66 -25.25 13.92 8.36
CA ASN A 66 -23.98 14.27 7.71
C ASN A 66 -22.79 13.56 8.37
N ARG A 67 -22.80 13.37 9.69
CA ARG A 67 -21.80 12.60 10.42
C ARG A 67 -21.84 11.12 10.00
N LEU A 68 -23.01 10.52 10.02
CA LEU A 68 -23.20 9.12 9.62
C LEU A 68 -22.82 8.87 8.15
N LEU A 69 -23.20 9.79 7.26
CA LEU A 69 -22.79 9.72 5.85
C LEU A 69 -21.27 9.80 5.67
N LYS A 70 -20.58 10.68 6.40
CA LYS A 70 -19.12 10.78 6.38
C LYS A 70 -18.46 9.51 6.90
N GLU A 71 -18.96 8.93 7.99
CA GLU A 71 -18.49 7.65 8.51
C GLU A 71 -18.68 6.52 7.49
N ARG A 72 -19.85 6.52 6.82
CA ARG A 72 -20.14 5.54 5.76
C ARG A 72 -19.22 5.71 4.55
N ILE A 73 -18.99 6.95 4.11
CA ILE A 73 -18.05 7.26 3.03
C ILE A 73 -16.65 6.75 3.39
N LEU A 74 -16.19 7.01 4.62
CA LEU A 74 -14.88 6.56 5.08
C LEU A 74 -14.77 5.03 5.07
N SER A 75 -15.80 4.34 5.58
CA SER A 75 -15.82 2.87 5.57
C SER A 75 -15.82 2.29 4.15
N LEU A 76 -16.59 2.88 3.23
CA LEU A 76 -16.62 2.47 1.83
C LEU A 76 -15.29 2.75 1.12
N GLN A 77 -14.63 3.86 1.44
CA GLN A 77 -13.30 4.15 0.91
C GLN A 77 -12.24 3.13 1.38
N GLN A 78 -12.29 2.72 2.66
CA GLN A 78 -11.41 1.67 3.18
C GLN A 78 -11.67 0.31 2.51
N GLU A 79 -12.94 -0.05 2.34
CA GLU A 79 -13.33 -1.27 1.64
C GLU A 79 -12.88 -1.25 0.17
N LEU A 80 -13.06 -0.13 -0.50
CA LEU A 80 -12.62 0.06 -1.89
C LEU A 80 -11.09 0.01 -2.03
N ALA A 81 -10.35 0.57 -1.07
CA ALA A 81 -8.90 0.46 -1.04
C ALA A 81 -8.45 -1.00 -0.89
N TYR A 82 -9.08 -1.76 0.01
CA TYR A 82 -8.83 -3.19 0.20
C TYR A 82 -9.12 -4.02 -1.07
N PHE A 83 -10.23 -3.76 -1.76
CA PHE A 83 -10.55 -4.45 -3.01
C PHE A 83 -9.58 -4.11 -4.14
N LYS A 84 -9.17 -2.84 -4.27
CA LYS A 84 -8.16 -2.43 -5.25
C LYS A 84 -6.80 -3.09 -5.01
N GLU A 85 -6.38 -3.21 -3.76
CA GLU A 85 -5.15 -3.91 -3.41
C GLU A 85 -5.23 -5.40 -3.79
N ARG A 86 -6.37 -6.05 -3.52
CA ARG A 86 -6.60 -7.44 -3.92
C ARG A 86 -6.62 -7.62 -5.44
N GLU A 87 -7.29 -6.74 -6.17
CA GLU A 87 -7.34 -6.77 -7.64
C GLU A 87 -5.93 -6.64 -8.24
N ALA A 88 -5.14 -5.67 -7.76
CA ALA A 88 -3.75 -5.51 -8.17
C ALA A 88 -2.91 -6.76 -7.87
N LEU A 89 -3.17 -7.44 -6.74
CA LEU A 89 -2.52 -8.71 -6.41
C LEU A 89 -2.94 -9.82 -7.39
N TYR A 90 -4.23 -9.96 -7.71
CA TYR A 90 -4.71 -10.95 -8.68
C TYR A 90 -4.10 -10.73 -10.07
N GLU A 91 -4.05 -9.50 -10.55
CA GLU A 91 -3.39 -9.19 -11.82
C GLU A 91 -1.89 -9.55 -11.82
N ARG A 92 -1.19 -9.30 -10.70
CA ARG A 92 0.21 -9.71 -10.55
C ARG A 92 0.35 -11.23 -10.56
N LEU A 93 -0.51 -11.96 -9.86
CA LEU A 93 -0.51 -13.42 -9.82
C LEU A 93 -0.84 -14.02 -11.20
N GLU A 94 -1.79 -13.45 -11.94
CA GLU A 94 -2.10 -13.89 -13.31
C GLU A 94 -0.93 -13.71 -14.26
N LYS A 95 -0.20 -12.57 -14.15
CA LYS A 95 1.03 -12.35 -14.94
C LYS A 95 2.11 -13.37 -14.58
N ILE A 96 2.26 -13.71 -13.30
CA ILE A 96 3.19 -14.74 -12.82
C ILE A 96 2.78 -16.11 -13.38
N TYR A 97 1.50 -16.45 -13.36
CA TYR A 97 0.98 -17.71 -13.89
C TYR A 97 1.25 -17.86 -15.39
N LYS A 98 1.00 -16.82 -16.19
CA LYS A 98 1.33 -16.80 -17.63
C LYS A 98 2.82 -16.96 -17.93
N ILE A 99 3.69 -16.59 -17.00
CA ILE A 99 5.13 -16.80 -17.11
C ILE A 99 5.50 -18.23 -16.71
N SER A 100 4.79 -18.81 -15.75
CA SER A 100 4.95 -20.22 -15.38
C SER A 100 4.78 -21.17 -16.56
N GLU A 101 3.88 -20.86 -17.49
CA GLU A 101 3.73 -21.64 -18.73
C GLU A 101 4.94 -21.57 -19.66
N ARG A 102 5.78 -20.54 -19.53
CA ARG A 102 7.01 -20.36 -20.34
C ARG A 102 8.26 -20.92 -19.68
N THR A 103 8.24 -21.19 -18.37
CA THR A 103 9.36 -21.79 -17.65
C THR A 103 9.09 -23.27 -17.41
N LYS A 104 10.10 -24.10 -17.71
CA LYS A 104 10.01 -25.58 -17.53
C LYS A 104 9.99 -26.01 -16.04
N TYR A 105 10.08 -25.05 -15.11
CA TYR A 105 10.24 -25.33 -13.68
C TYR A 105 8.98 -24.90 -12.91
N PRO A 106 8.51 -25.71 -11.95
CA PRO A 106 7.43 -25.33 -11.04
C PRO A 106 7.79 -24.06 -10.26
N GLN A 107 6.78 -23.32 -9.84
CA GLN A 107 6.95 -22.03 -9.15
C GLN A 107 6.09 -21.98 -7.90
N VAL A 108 6.61 -21.34 -6.84
CA VAL A 108 5.89 -21.07 -5.60
C VAL A 108 5.92 -19.57 -5.34
N VAL A 109 4.74 -18.98 -5.18
CA VAL A 109 4.62 -17.57 -4.78
C VAL A 109 4.80 -17.47 -3.27
N ALA A 110 5.65 -16.55 -2.82
CA ALA A 110 5.95 -16.31 -1.42
C ALA A 110 5.77 -14.83 -1.07
N LYS A 111 5.25 -14.58 0.11
CA LYS A 111 5.17 -13.23 0.69
C LYS A 111 6.47 -12.91 1.41
N ILE A 112 6.95 -11.68 1.24
CA ILE A 112 8.10 -11.19 2.00
C ILE A 112 7.60 -10.78 3.39
N ILE A 113 8.16 -11.38 4.44
CA ILE A 113 7.80 -11.11 5.84
C ILE A 113 8.83 -10.25 6.56
N TYR A 114 10.04 -10.17 6.04
CA TYR A 114 11.10 -9.31 6.56
C TYR A 114 12.09 -8.91 5.47
N LYS A 115 12.63 -7.69 5.53
CA LYS A 115 13.75 -7.22 4.73
C LYS A 115 14.78 -6.60 5.67
N GLY A 116 15.99 -7.17 5.70
CA GLY A 116 17.16 -6.58 6.34
C GLY A 116 18.06 -6.00 5.25
N ILE A 117 18.22 -4.68 5.29
CA ILE A 117 19.07 -3.94 4.35
C ILE A 117 20.05 -3.17 5.21
N ASP A 118 21.29 -3.64 5.26
CA ASP A 118 22.39 -2.98 5.92
C ASP A 118 23.62 -2.97 5.00
N PRO A 119 24.64 -2.17 5.27
CA PRO A 119 25.81 -2.03 4.40
C PRO A 119 26.63 -3.31 4.20
N TYR A 120 26.38 -4.34 4.99
CA TYR A 120 27.15 -5.59 4.98
C TYR A 120 26.36 -6.80 4.52
N SER A 121 25.01 -6.72 4.59
CA SER A 121 24.15 -7.85 4.26
C SER A 121 22.76 -7.38 3.82
N GLU A 122 22.38 -7.75 2.62
CA GLU A 122 21.05 -7.49 2.09
C GLU A 122 20.29 -8.79 1.92
N VAL A 123 19.38 -9.05 2.85
CA VAL A 123 18.62 -10.29 2.92
C VAL A 123 17.13 -10.03 3.04
N MET A 124 16.33 -10.99 2.60
CA MET A 124 14.89 -11.01 2.89
C MET A 124 14.50 -12.37 3.47
N ILE A 125 13.39 -12.38 4.21
CA ILE A 125 12.74 -13.60 4.68
C ILE A 125 11.39 -13.72 3.99
N ILE A 126 11.10 -14.92 3.49
CA ILE A 126 9.85 -15.28 2.83
C ILE A 126 9.04 -16.28 3.66
N ASP A 127 7.70 -16.24 3.54
CA ASP A 127 6.74 -17.09 4.28
C ASP A 127 6.61 -18.52 3.73
N LYS A 128 7.62 -19.00 2.99
CA LYS A 128 7.68 -20.33 2.40
C LYS A 128 8.97 -21.04 2.82
N GLY A 129 8.86 -22.31 3.13
CA GLY A 129 9.96 -23.12 3.63
C GLY A 129 9.98 -24.54 3.09
N SER A 130 10.65 -25.44 3.81
CA SER A 130 10.80 -26.84 3.38
C SER A 130 9.46 -27.59 3.24
N ARG A 131 8.42 -27.16 3.97
CA ARG A 131 7.04 -27.70 3.80
C ARG A 131 6.43 -27.38 2.43
N ASP A 132 6.85 -26.29 1.83
CA ASP A 132 6.37 -25.80 0.53
C ASP A 132 7.29 -26.30 -0.61
N GLY A 133 8.25 -27.17 -0.30
CA GLY A 133 9.22 -27.69 -1.26
C GLY A 133 10.39 -26.76 -1.56
N ILE A 134 10.62 -25.74 -0.74
CA ILE A 134 11.74 -24.83 -0.92
C ILE A 134 13.05 -25.53 -0.49
N MET A 135 14.09 -25.36 -1.27
CA MET A 135 15.45 -25.86 -1.00
C MET A 135 16.47 -24.72 -1.16
N PRO A 136 17.63 -24.82 -0.50
CA PRO A 136 18.73 -23.90 -0.72
C PRO A 136 19.12 -23.81 -2.21
N GLN A 137 19.69 -22.68 -2.60
CA GLN A 137 20.12 -22.35 -3.95
C GLN A 137 18.99 -22.17 -5.00
N MET A 138 17.72 -22.25 -4.62
CA MET A 138 16.61 -21.94 -5.52
C MET A 138 16.61 -20.45 -5.88
N PRO A 139 16.47 -20.10 -7.20
CA PRO A 139 16.37 -18.71 -7.64
C PRO A 139 15.10 -18.04 -7.17
N ILE A 140 15.21 -16.76 -6.82
CA ILE A 140 14.08 -15.89 -6.47
C ILE A 140 13.89 -14.86 -7.57
N LEU A 141 12.66 -14.79 -8.06
CA LEU A 141 12.24 -13.89 -9.13
C LEU A 141 11.16 -12.94 -8.63
N ALA A 142 11.00 -11.80 -9.28
CA ALA A 142 9.84 -10.94 -9.08
C ALA A 142 9.43 -10.24 -10.37
N LEU A 143 8.20 -9.73 -10.39
CA LEU A 143 7.68 -8.93 -11.49
C LEU A 143 8.27 -7.53 -11.44
N ALA A 144 8.88 -7.09 -12.52
CA ALA A 144 9.14 -5.69 -12.78
C ALA A 144 7.86 -5.06 -13.38
N GLU A 145 7.40 -3.96 -12.83
CA GLU A 145 6.16 -3.30 -13.28
C GLU A 145 6.22 -3.00 -14.79
N GLY A 146 5.27 -3.60 -15.53
CA GLY A 146 5.13 -3.42 -16.98
C GLY A 146 6.22 -4.04 -17.86
N LYS A 147 7.25 -4.70 -17.29
CA LYS A 147 8.44 -5.14 -18.03
C LYS A 147 8.65 -6.66 -18.07
N GLY A 148 8.06 -7.42 -17.17
CA GLY A 148 8.29 -8.88 -17.11
C GLY A 148 8.88 -9.34 -15.77
N VAL A 149 9.60 -10.46 -15.78
CA VAL A 149 10.15 -11.09 -14.56
C VAL A 149 11.68 -10.98 -14.58
N GLY A 150 12.23 -10.60 -13.43
CA GLY A 150 13.68 -10.52 -13.24
C GLY A 150 14.14 -11.24 -11.98
N LEU A 151 15.45 -11.50 -11.94
CA LEU A 151 16.13 -12.10 -10.81
C LEU A 151 16.21 -11.11 -9.65
N VAL A 152 15.89 -11.59 -8.45
CA VAL A 152 15.94 -10.82 -7.19
C VAL A 152 17.03 -11.32 -6.28
N GLY A 153 17.31 -12.64 -6.31
CA GLY A 153 18.26 -13.25 -5.40
C GLY A 153 18.20 -14.77 -5.41
N GLN A 154 18.63 -15.38 -4.32
CA GLN A 154 18.72 -16.82 -4.16
C GLN A 154 18.42 -17.23 -2.71
N VAL A 155 17.77 -18.38 -2.53
CA VAL A 155 17.55 -18.99 -1.22
C VAL A 155 18.90 -19.46 -0.65
N VAL A 156 19.26 -19.01 0.56
CA VAL A 156 20.49 -19.43 1.24
C VAL A 156 20.24 -20.35 2.44
N GLU A 157 19.14 -20.13 3.15
CA GLU A 157 18.80 -20.91 4.34
C GLU A 157 17.31 -21.26 4.34
N VAL A 158 16.96 -22.49 4.67
CA VAL A 158 15.59 -22.98 4.63
C VAL A 158 15.20 -23.57 5.98
N HIS A 159 14.13 -23.01 6.54
CA HIS A 159 13.45 -23.53 7.74
C HIS A 159 12.12 -24.17 7.35
N ARG A 160 11.40 -24.69 8.35
CA ARG A 160 10.15 -25.41 8.11
C ARG A 160 9.08 -24.60 7.41
N ASN A 161 8.88 -23.33 7.83
CA ASN A 161 7.79 -22.46 7.39
C ASN A 161 8.27 -21.13 6.78
N TRP A 162 9.56 -20.90 6.69
CA TRP A 162 10.16 -19.69 6.15
C TRP A 162 11.55 -19.97 5.59
N SER A 163 12.03 -19.10 4.72
CA SER A 163 13.38 -19.21 4.14
C SER A 163 14.04 -17.83 4.07
N LYS A 164 15.37 -17.84 4.20
CA LYS A 164 16.22 -16.66 4.05
C LYS A 164 16.74 -16.60 2.62
N VAL A 165 16.65 -15.44 2.04
CA VAL A 165 17.05 -15.14 0.67
C VAL A 165 18.13 -14.07 0.72
N ILE A 166 19.21 -14.28 0.00
CA ILE A 166 20.23 -13.26 -0.29
C ILE A 166 19.84 -12.49 -1.54
N LEU A 167 19.95 -11.16 -1.50
CA LEU A 167 19.56 -10.30 -2.61
C LEU A 167 20.66 -10.18 -3.67
N LEU A 168 20.26 -9.87 -4.89
CA LEU A 168 21.17 -9.59 -6.03
C LEU A 168 22.16 -8.46 -5.70
N THR A 169 21.77 -7.52 -4.84
CA THR A 169 22.56 -6.37 -4.42
C THR A 169 23.54 -6.66 -3.28
N ASP A 170 23.39 -7.81 -2.61
CA ASP A 170 24.28 -8.22 -1.51
C ASP A 170 25.73 -8.44 -1.98
N PRO A 171 26.76 -7.94 -1.27
CA PRO A 171 28.16 -8.10 -1.65
C PRO A 171 28.65 -9.54 -1.77
N SER A 172 28.01 -10.48 -1.07
CA SER A 172 28.32 -11.91 -1.16
C SER A 172 27.59 -12.63 -2.30
N PHE A 173 26.61 -11.96 -2.96
CA PHE A 173 25.91 -12.52 -4.10
C PHE A 173 26.73 -12.40 -5.38
N ALA A 174 26.82 -13.48 -6.12
CA ALA A 174 27.41 -13.49 -7.46
C ALA A 174 26.64 -14.45 -8.37
N VAL A 175 26.49 -14.07 -9.64
CA VAL A 175 25.82 -14.90 -10.66
C VAL A 175 26.52 -14.76 -12.02
N ASP A 176 26.67 -15.90 -12.70
CA ASP A 176 27.21 -15.95 -14.06
C ASP A 176 26.16 -15.45 -15.07
N VAL A 177 26.53 -14.47 -15.84
CA VAL A 177 25.63 -13.76 -16.75
C VAL A 177 26.19 -13.68 -18.16
N LYS A 178 25.30 -13.34 -19.09
CA LYS A 178 25.68 -12.93 -20.45
C LYS A 178 24.90 -11.71 -20.89
N VAL A 179 25.49 -10.88 -21.69
CA VAL A 179 24.82 -9.78 -22.39
C VAL A 179 23.92 -10.37 -23.47
N LEU A 180 22.64 -10.07 -23.46
CA LEU A 180 21.64 -10.70 -24.33
C LEU A 180 21.97 -10.48 -25.82
N ARG A 181 22.45 -9.29 -26.21
CA ARG A 181 22.74 -8.93 -27.61
C ARG A 181 24.04 -9.52 -28.11
N THR A 182 25.11 -9.41 -27.33
CA THR A 182 26.47 -9.80 -27.80
C THR A 182 26.84 -11.22 -27.40
N GLN A 183 26.09 -11.84 -26.48
CA GLN A 183 26.35 -13.16 -25.88
C GLN A 183 27.67 -13.23 -25.09
N ASP A 184 28.34 -12.09 -24.87
CA ASP A 184 29.54 -12.02 -24.06
C ASP A 184 29.22 -12.31 -22.61
N ARG A 185 30.10 -13.08 -21.94
CA ARG A 185 29.92 -13.51 -20.55
C ARG A 185 30.59 -12.57 -19.57
N GLY A 186 30.06 -12.52 -18.38
CA GLY A 186 30.60 -11.83 -17.23
C GLY A 186 30.01 -12.36 -15.94
N ILE A 187 30.36 -11.76 -14.84
CA ILE A 187 29.83 -12.06 -13.51
C ILE A 187 29.16 -10.80 -12.97
N VAL A 188 27.92 -10.92 -12.51
CA VAL A 188 27.27 -9.87 -11.73
C VAL A 188 27.51 -10.11 -10.27
N ARG A 189 27.93 -9.06 -9.55
CA ARG A 189 28.17 -9.06 -8.10
C ARG A 189 27.45 -7.88 -7.45
N GLY A 190 26.85 -8.12 -6.30
CA GLY A 190 26.28 -7.08 -5.47
C GLY A 190 27.35 -6.18 -4.82
N LYS A 191 26.96 -4.97 -4.42
CA LYS A 191 27.84 -3.97 -3.79
C LYS A 191 27.22 -3.33 -2.55
N ALA A 192 26.08 -3.81 -2.08
CA ALA A 192 25.21 -3.12 -1.11
C ALA A 192 24.81 -1.71 -1.59
N GLU A 193 24.57 -1.56 -2.87
CA GLU A 193 24.14 -0.35 -3.55
C GLU A 193 23.00 -0.69 -4.51
N PRO A 194 22.18 0.29 -4.93
CA PRO A 194 21.11 0.05 -5.90
C PRO A 194 21.58 -0.49 -7.26
N LEU A 195 22.82 -0.17 -7.65
CA LEU A 195 23.48 -0.71 -8.84
C LEU A 195 24.37 -1.90 -8.47
N VAL A 196 24.40 -2.91 -9.32
CA VAL A 196 25.28 -4.06 -9.16
C VAL A 196 26.47 -3.99 -10.14
N SER A 197 27.57 -4.61 -9.79
CA SER A 197 28.78 -4.65 -10.61
C SER A 197 28.69 -5.72 -11.70
N LEU A 198 29.09 -5.41 -12.91
CA LEU A 198 29.40 -6.37 -13.96
C LEU A 198 30.91 -6.49 -14.07
N GLU A 199 31.42 -7.68 -13.87
CA GLU A 199 32.86 -7.98 -13.84
C GLU A 199 33.20 -9.03 -14.90
N PHE A 200 34.50 -9.10 -15.25
CA PHE A 200 35.06 -10.10 -16.18
C PHE A 200 34.45 -10.10 -17.59
N LEU A 201 33.94 -8.95 -18.03
CA LEU A 201 33.50 -8.83 -19.43
C LEU A 201 34.73 -8.76 -20.37
N PRO A 202 34.81 -9.55 -21.46
CA PRO A 202 35.95 -9.53 -22.34
C PRO A 202 36.28 -8.14 -22.90
N LEU A 203 37.55 -7.81 -23.08
CA LEU A 203 37.98 -6.51 -23.65
C LEU A 203 37.41 -6.24 -25.04
N TYR A 204 37.24 -7.27 -25.85
CA TYR A 204 36.67 -7.18 -27.21
C TYR A 204 35.16 -7.06 -27.22
N SER A 205 34.51 -7.18 -26.06
CA SER A 205 33.03 -7.09 -25.96
C SER A 205 32.55 -5.74 -26.50
N GLN A 206 31.51 -5.83 -27.32
CA GLN A 206 30.81 -4.67 -27.84
C GLN A 206 29.55 -4.34 -27.02
N ALA A 207 29.52 -4.77 -25.79
CA ALA A 207 28.45 -4.42 -24.86
C ALA A 207 28.40 -2.89 -24.69
N LYS A 208 27.21 -2.34 -24.58
CA LYS A 208 26.96 -0.91 -24.45
C LYS A 208 25.84 -0.62 -23.43
N GLU A 209 25.75 0.62 -23.06
CA GLU A 209 24.63 1.12 -22.21
C GLU A 209 23.29 0.82 -22.88
N GLY A 210 22.31 0.37 -22.09
CA GLY A 210 21.01 -0.09 -22.54
C GLY A 210 20.93 -1.59 -22.89
N ASP A 211 22.04 -2.31 -22.97
CA ASP A 211 22.00 -3.76 -23.22
C ASP A 211 21.43 -4.51 -22.00
N LEU A 212 20.57 -5.49 -22.28
CA LEU A 212 20.03 -6.38 -21.26
C LEU A 212 21.03 -7.48 -20.91
N VAL A 213 21.08 -7.81 -19.63
CA VAL A 213 21.90 -8.86 -19.05
C VAL A 213 21.02 -9.95 -18.49
N VAL A 214 21.33 -11.20 -18.82
CA VAL A 214 20.60 -12.38 -18.40
C VAL A 214 21.55 -13.42 -17.80
N THR A 215 21.02 -14.34 -16.98
CA THR A 215 21.79 -15.48 -16.47
C THR A 215 22.30 -16.34 -17.62
N SER A 216 23.54 -16.82 -17.54
CA SER A 216 24.15 -17.69 -18.57
C SER A 216 23.64 -19.14 -18.51
N GLY A 217 23.34 -19.62 -17.30
CA GLY A 217 22.97 -21.01 -17.01
C GLY A 217 24.16 -21.96 -16.90
N GLN A 218 25.42 -21.48 -16.96
CA GLN A 218 26.60 -22.33 -16.93
C GLN A 218 27.14 -22.59 -15.52
N ASP A 219 26.67 -21.83 -14.53
CA ASP A 219 26.95 -22.05 -13.12
C ASP A 219 26.14 -23.21 -12.50
N LEU A 220 25.22 -23.79 -13.28
CA LEU A 220 24.30 -24.86 -12.87
C LEU A 220 23.29 -24.44 -11.76
N LEU A 221 23.46 -23.27 -11.15
CA LEU A 221 22.61 -22.73 -10.09
C LEU A 221 21.38 -22.06 -10.67
N PHE A 222 21.56 -21.24 -11.68
CA PHE A 222 20.48 -20.47 -12.32
C PHE A 222 20.15 -21.02 -13.71
N PRO A 223 18.85 -21.14 -14.08
CA PRO A 223 18.46 -21.38 -15.46
C PRO A 223 18.99 -20.26 -16.36
N SER A 224 19.36 -20.61 -17.59
CA SER A 224 19.73 -19.61 -18.58
C SER A 224 18.57 -18.70 -18.95
N GLY A 225 18.83 -17.41 -19.12
CA GLY A 225 17.88 -16.45 -19.67
C GLY A 225 17.02 -15.69 -18.65
N LEU A 226 17.27 -15.83 -17.35
CA LEU A 226 16.62 -14.98 -16.35
C LEU A 226 17.15 -13.55 -16.46
N LEU A 227 16.27 -12.56 -16.57
CA LEU A 227 16.66 -11.15 -16.65
C LEU A 227 17.28 -10.71 -15.31
N VAL A 228 18.48 -10.15 -15.38
CA VAL A 228 19.22 -9.63 -14.23
C VAL A 228 19.12 -8.11 -14.17
N GLY A 229 19.37 -7.43 -15.29
CA GLY A 229 19.32 -5.98 -15.33
C GLY A 229 19.68 -5.39 -16.69
N GLU A 230 19.87 -4.08 -16.70
CA GLU A 230 20.26 -3.29 -17.84
C GLU A 230 21.60 -2.60 -17.57
N ILE A 231 22.53 -2.65 -18.52
CA ILE A 231 23.82 -1.97 -18.39
C ILE A 231 23.59 -0.46 -18.37
N LYS A 232 24.03 0.19 -17.30
CA LYS A 232 23.99 1.66 -17.16
C LYS A 232 25.29 2.33 -17.53
N LYS A 233 26.41 1.62 -17.35
CA LYS A 233 27.74 2.15 -17.65
C LYS A 233 28.71 1.03 -17.97
N ILE A 234 29.59 1.23 -18.92
CA ILE A 234 30.74 0.37 -19.19
C ILE A 234 32.01 1.16 -18.91
N LEU A 235 32.89 0.56 -18.10
CA LEU A 235 34.19 1.10 -17.75
C LEU A 235 35.27 0.24 -18.44
N LYS A 236 35.93 0.81 -19.42
CA LYS A 236 37.07 0.17 -20.10
C LYS A 236 38.31 0.52 -19.32
N ASP A 237 38.96 -0.47 -18.78
CA ASP A 237 40.30 -0.32 -18.19
C ASP A 237 41.34 -0.56 -19.28
N PRO A 238 42.10 0.48 -19.75
CA PRO A 238 43.09 0.33 -20.80
C PRO A 238 44.23 -0.62 -20.44
N GLN A 239 44.46 -0.84 -19.15
CA GLN A 239 45.52 -1.73 -18.65
C GLN A 239 44.97 -3.05 -18.08
N GLY A 240 43.64 -3.17 -18.00
CA GLY A 240 42.94 -4.37 -17.50
C GLY A 240 42.83 -5.47 -18.53
N LEU A 241 42.65 -6.70 -18.07
CA LEU A 241 42.34 -7.85 -18.92
C LEU A 241 40.87 -7.94 -19.28
N PHE A 242 40.00 -7.22 -18.55
CA PHE A 242 38.53 -7.25 -18.67
C PHE A 242 37.95 -5.85 -18.58
N GLN A 243 36.77 -5.69 -19.18
CA GLN A 243 35.91 -4.54 -18.95
C GLN A 243 35.10 -4.78 -17.69
N ARG A 244 34.69 -3.68 -17.04
CA ARG A 244 33.74 -3.65 -15.94
C ARG A 244 32.53 -2.80 -16.29
N GLY A 245 31.43 -2.99 -15.63
CA GLY A 245 30.24 -2.18 -15.84
C GLY A 245 29.40 -2.07 -14.58
N GLU A 246 28.40 -1.22 -14.66
CA GLU A 246 27.35 -1.07 -13.67
C GLU A 246 26.00 -1.43 -14.29
N ILE A 247 25.24 -2.24 -13.58
CA ILE A 247 23.95 -2.74 -14.01
C ILE A 247 22.87 -2.24 -13.06
N GLN A 248 21.83 -1.68 -13.61
CA GLN A 248 20.58 -1.43 -12.88
C GLN A 248 19.80 -2.75 -12.83
N PRO A 249 19.49 -3.30 -11.66
CA PRO A 249 18.62 -4.46 -11.52
C PRO A 249 17.31 -4.26 -12.28
N TYR A 250 16.85 -5.32 -12.94
CA TYR A 250 15.63 -5.28 -13.75
C TYR A 250 14.37 -5.08 -12.90
N VAL A 251 14.41 -5.53 -11.65
CA VAL A 251 13.35 -5.43 -10.66
C VAL A 251 13.75 -4.41 -9.58
N ASP A 252 12.82 -3.59 -9.16
CA ASP A 252 12.99 -2.76 -7.97
C ASP A 252 12.90 -3.63 -6.71
N ILE A 253 14.07 -4.08 -6.22
CA ILE A 253 14.20 -5.01 -5.11
C ILE A 253 13.66 -4.43 -3.80
N TYR A 254 13.73 -3.10 -3.64
CA TYR A 254 13.35 -2.43 -2.39
C TYR A 254 11.83 -2.33 -2.20
N ASN A 255 11.04 -2.31 -3.28
CA ASN A 255 9.59 -2.12 -3.26
C ASN A 255 8.77 -3.41 -3.49
N LEU A 256 9.36 -4.59 -3.22
CA LEU A 256 8.70 -5.87 -3.37
C LEU A 256 7.87 -6.23 -2.14
N SER A 257 6.67 -6.81 -2.34
CA SER A 257 5.86 -7.45 -1.31
C SER A 257 5.75 -8.97 -1.49
N TYR A 258 5.87 -9.43 -2.72
CA TYR A 258 5.80 -10.84 -3.11
C TYR A 258 6.92 -11.19 -4.07
N VAL A 259 7.38 -12.42 -3.97
CA VAL A 259 8.40 -13.01 -4.85
C VAL A 259 7.96 -14.39 -5.33
N VAL A 260 8.63 -14.89 -6.34
CA VAL A 260 8.43 -16.23 -6.90
C VAL A 260 9.69 -17.04 -6.70
N VAL A 261 9.56 -18.17 -6.03
CA VAL A 261 10.63 -19.16 -5.94
C VAL A 261 10.54 -20.07 -7.15
N LEU A 262 11.62 -20.16 -7.93
CA LEU A 262 11.72 -21.09 -9.04
C LEU A 262 12.24 -22.44 -8.50
N MET A 263 11.40 -23.47 -8.55
CA MET A 263 11.73 -24.79 -8.01
C MET A 263 12.66 -25.57 -8.97
N LYS A 264 13.83 -25.01 -9.20
CA LYS A 264 14.94 -25.70 -9.85
C LYS A 264 15.85 -26.28 -8.77
N THR A 265 16.00 -27.60 -8.73
CA THR A 265 17.12 -28.22 -8.03
C THR A 265 18.39 -27.92 -8.80
N PRO A 266 19.50 -27.59 -8.11
CA PRO A 266 20.80 -27.51 -8.79
C PRO A 266 21.06 -28.85 -9.48
N ASP A 267 21.40 -28.79 -10.78
CA ASP A 267 21.90 -29.97 -11.49
C ASP A 267 23.32 -30.21 -10.98
N LEU A 268 23.44 -30.72 -9.75
CA LEU A 268 24.70 -31.28 -9.29
C LEU A 268 24.93 -32.51 -10.15
N ALA A 269 25.83 -32.40 -11.11
CA ALA A 269 26.32 -33.54 -11.86
C ALA A 269 26.79 -34.63 -10.86
N MET A 270 26.14 -35.81 -10.90
CA MET A 270 26.67 -37.01 -10.28
C MET A 270 27.97 -37.42 -10.96
#